data_2db452774fd9dec800412afcc04e7385
#
_entry.id   2db452774fd9dec800412afcc04e7385
#
_cell.length_a   1.000
_cell.length_b   1.000
_cell.length_c   1.000
_cell.angle_alpha   90.00
_cell.angle_beta   90.00
_cell.angle_gamma   90.00
#
_symmetry.space_group_name_H-M   'P 1'
#
loop_
_entity.id
_entity.type
_entity.pdbx_description
1 polymer ?
#
loop_
_entity_poly.entity_id
_entity_poly.type
_entity_poly.pdbx_seq_one_letter_code
_entity_poly.pdbx_strand_id
1 'polypeptide(L)'
;MYNDVIEYLDQKRVKEALVQLSALAHEADNWKLLSEIENLQTTYTYMLQYASQGMEDPERNKLYHQLLRKAYELADSTEFIRKHRSGNGYQQGKYRVMKQFDSKSFRDYCLSLEAFSEDLGVAQISLMDDKSRSQSIDEIYARHEKDIIEMFDKIWLSTHWTDEDLAGATAILESLLVPANDIAVMISAITLNLLQLFDSRKFQFLLKAYQIHSEAIVTQRALTGIALTAYYQEKRLNLYPELVEALSLLNDSTPIAKELNKIQIILLLSHETEKIEKKMREEIIPNMKISPEMMNPGQKIFDMEDLEDKNPEWEKEIKRVEEYLHELGALQSEGADTYMSAFSQLKSYPFFRQAAHWFYPFDRQQPDVAQVFKRKNIDGEKSIISTLMDSTMFCNSDKYSFCLTLQNIPSDQLELLATEFNMQNH
;
A
#
# COMPACT_ATOMS: atom_id res chain seq x y z
N MET A 1 21.56 -11.91 17.38
CA MET A 1 20.53 -12.31 18.39
C MET A 1 19.21 -12.74 17.75
N TYR A 2 18.41 -11.89 17.05
CA TYR A 2 17.14 -12.33 16.46
C TYR A 2 17.31 -13.51 15.49
N ASN A 3 18.24 -13.45 14.54
CA ASN A 3 18.51 -14.54 13.60
C ASN A 3 18.92 -15.84 14.32
N ASP A 4 19.64 -15.75 15.41
CA ASP A 4 20.06 -16.92 16.19
C ASP A 4 18.85 -17.56 16.87
N VAL A 5 17.90 -16.73 17.39
CA VAL A 5 16.63 -17.23 17.94
C VAL A 5 15.85 -18.01 16.88
N ILE A 6 15.74 -17.44 15.67
CA ILE A 6 15.03 -18.08 14.57
C ILE A 6 15.74 -19.37 14.14
N GLU A 7 17.06 -19.37 14.04
CA GLU A 7 17.84 -20.56 13.72
C GLU A 7 17.64 -21.68 14.76
N TYR A 8 17.65 -21.36 16.04
CA TYR A 8 17.36 -22.34 17.11
C TYR A 8 15.94 -22.88 17.02
N LEU A 9 14.95 -22.04 16.70
CA LEU A 9 13.57 -22.48 16.52
C LEU A 9 13.43 -23.39 15.28
N ASP A 10 14.08 -23.04 14.17
CA ASP A 10 14.11 -23.85 12.94
C ASP A 10 14.73 -25.23 13.21
N GLN A 11 15.77 -25.29 14.06
CA GLN A 11 16.43 -26.53 14.52
C GLN A 11 15.66 -27.24 15.64
N LYS A 12 14.50 -26.72 16.07
CA LYS A 12 13.72 -27.27 17.22
C LYS A 12 14.46 -27.24 18.55
N ARG A 13 15.47 -26.41 18.70
CA ARG A 13 16.25 -26.17 19.92
C ARG A 13 15.56 -25.11 20.78
N VAL A 14 14.35 -25.47 21.26
CA VAL A 14 13.43 -24.51 21.89
C VAL A 14 14.02 -23.90 23.17
N LYS A 15 14.76 -24.66 23.97
CA LYS A 15 15.37 -24.15 25.21
C LYS A 15 16.35 -23.02 24.94
N GLU A 16 17.27 -23.25 24.00
CA GLU A 16 18.26 -22.24 23.60
C GLU A 16 17.61 -21.03 22.96
N ALA A 17 16.59 -21.25 22.12
CA ALA A 17 15.80 -20.19 21.52
C ALA A 17 15.17 -19.28 22.57
N LEU A 18 14.51 -19.86 23.58
CA LEU A 18 13.83 -19.11 24.64
C LEU A 18 14.80 -18.33 25.53
N VAL A 19 16.01 -18.86 25.78
CA VAL A 19 17.06 -18.14 26.50
C VAL A 19 17.53 -16.90 25.72
N GLN A 20 17.81 -17.07 24.42
CA GLN A 20 18.22 -15.95 23.56
C GLN A 20 17.08 -14.94 23.35
N LEU A 21 15.85 -15.41 23.27
CA LEU A 21 14.66 -14.57 23.14
C LEU A 21 14.44 -13.72 24.38
N SER A 22 14.68 -14.26 25.59
CA SER A 22 14.62 -13.49 26.84
C SER A 22 15.66 -12.36 26.84
N ALA A 23 16.90 -12.64 26.39
CA ALA A 23 17.93 -11.61 26.26
C ALA A 23 17.54 -10.52 25.25
N LEU A 24 16.97 -10.91 24.10
CA LEU A 24 16.49 -9.97 23.09
C LEU A 24 15.34 -9.09 23.62
N ALA A 25 14.43 -9.66 24.41
CA ALA A 25 13.32 -8.93 25.02
C ALA A 25 13.79 -7.92 26.10
N HIS A 26 14.87 -8.20 26.81
CA HIS A 26 15.51 -7.21 27.69
C HIS A 26 16.03 -6.02 26.91
N GLU A 27 16.65 -6.22 25.72
CA GLU A 27 17.07 -5.11 24.86
C GLU A 27 15.89 -4.28 24.34
N ALA A 28 14.74 -4.93 24.11
CA ALA A 28 13.51 -4.25 23.68
C ALA A 28 12.83 -3.47 24.82
N ASP A 29 13.29 -3.64 26.07
CA ASP A 29 12.75 -2.99 27.28
C ASP A 29 11.22 -3.08 27.35
N ASN A 30 10.69 -4.29 27.20
CA ASN A 30 9.24 -4.55 27.20
C ASN A 30 8.90 -5.65 28.21
N TRP A 31 8.42 -5.24 29.39
CA TRP A 31 8.09 -6.14 30.49
C TRP A 31 6.98 -7.14 30.17
N LYS A 32 6.02 -6.76 29.30
CA LYS A 32 4.93 -7.64 28.89
C LYS A 32 5.47 -8.83 28.08
N LEU A 33 6.35 -8.56 27.11
CA LEU A 33 7.00 -9.61 26.34
C LEU A 33 7.86 -10.52 27.23
N LEU A 34 8.61 -9.96 28.17
CA LEU A 34 9.40 -10.75 29.12
C LEU A 34 8.52 -11.70 29.90
N SER A 35 7.40 -11.23 30.45
CA SER A 35 6.46 -12.06 31.18
C SER A 35 5.85 -13.20 30.32
N GLU A 36 5.52 -12.90 29.06
CA GLU A 36 5.02 -13.91 28.12
C GLU A 36 6.10 -14.98 27.80
N ILE A 37 7.36 -14.56 27.64
CA ILE A 37 8.50 -15.47 27.41
C ILE A 37 8.75 -16.36 28.63
N GLU A 38 8.74 -15.80 29.85
CA GLU A 38 8.88 -16.56 31.09
C GLU A 38 7.77 -17.60 31.26
N ASN A 39 6.53 -17.24 30.94
CA ASN A 39 5.40 -18.18 30.93
C ASN A 39 5.63 -19.33 29.92
N LEU A 40 6.14 -18.99 28.73
CA LEU A 40 6.44 -19.97 27.70
C LEU A 40 7.59 -20.91 28.12
N GLN A 41 8.64 -20.37 28.75
CA GLN A 41 9.73 -21.17 29.33
C GLN A 41 9.23 -22.15 30.38
N THR A 42 8.36 -21.66 31.27
CA THR A 42 7.73 -22.48 32.31
C THR A 42 6.89 -23.61 31.70
N THR A 43 6.05 -23.29 30.73
CA THR A 43 5.23 -24.27 30.00
C THR A 43 6.09 -25.33 29.31
N TYR A 44 7.16 -24.92 28.65
CA TYR A 44 8.09 -25.83 27.99
C TYR A 44 8.79 -26.75 29.02
N THR A 45 9.20 -26.21 30.17
CA THR A 45 9.83 -26.96 31.24
C THR A 45 8.91 -28.06 31.81
N TYR A 46 7.65 -27.70 32.08
CA TYR A 46 6.65 -28.70 32.52
C TYR A 46 6.40 -29.78 31.47
N MET A 47 6.30 -29.39 30.20
CA MET A 47 6.11 -30.36 29.09
C MET A 47 7.28 -31.37 29.05
N LEU A 48 8.53 -30.89 29.20
CA LEU A 48 9.70 -31.78 29.26
C LEU A 48 9.70 -32.68 30.51
N GLN A 49 9.31 -32.14 31.66
CA GLN A 49 9.23 -32.89 32.91
C GLN A 49 8.22 -34.05 32.81
N TYR A 50 7.00 -33.78 32.32
CA TYR A 50 5.98 -34.83 32.12
C TYR A 50 6.43 -35.87 31.09
N ALA A 51 7.09 -35.44 30.00
CA ALA A 51 7.65 -36.35 29.03
C ALA A 51 8.72 -37.25 29.62
N SER A 52 9.61 -36.73 30.49
CA SER A 52 10.67 -37.48 31.15
C SER A 52 10.13 -38.49 32.18
N GLN A 53 8.96 -38.26 32.75
CA GLN A 53 8.26 -39.16 33.65
C GLN A 53 7.48 -40.27 32.93
N GLY A 54 7.56 -40.32 31.60
CA GLY A 54 6.89 -41.36 30.81
C GLY A 54 5.36 -41.17 30.70
N MET A 55 4.83 -40.00 31.05
CA MET A 55 3.41 -39.72 30.89
C MET A 55 3.04 -39.65 29.41
N GLU A 56 2.11 -40.49 28.99
CA GLU A 56 1.52 -40.43 27.66
C GLU A 56 0.46 -39.32 27.62
N ASP A 57 0.68 -38.33 26.77
CA ASP A 57 -0.27 -37.23 26.51
C ASP A 57 -0.55 -37.17 25.01
N PRO A 58 -1.77 -37.55 24.59
CA PRO A 58 -2.16 -37.50 23.16
C PRO A 58 -2.14 -36.10 22.59
N GLU A 59 -2.30 -35.04 23.42
CA GLU A 59 -2.28 -33.65 22.98
C GLU A 59 -0.86 -33.06 22.95
N ARG A 60 0.18 -33.80 23.37
CA ARG A 60 1.57 -33.29 23.46
C ARG A 60 2.05 -32.66 22.16
N ASN A 61 1.81 -33.31 21.04
CA ASN A 61 2.25 -32.79 19.75
C ASN A 61 1.56 -31.44 19.40
N LYS A 62 0.28 -31.34 19.69
CA LYS A 62 -0.50 -30.11 19.47
C LYS A 62 0.00 -29.01 20.38
N LEU A 63 0.23 -29.27 21.67
CA LEU A 63 0.80 -28.31 22.62
C LEU A 63 2.20 -27.88 22.20
N TYR A 64 3.03 -28.76 21.70
CA TYR A 64 4.36 -28.45 21.20
C TYR A 64 4.30 -27.50 19.97
N HIS A 65 3.41 -27.77 19.03
CA HIS A 65 3.21 -26.89 17.87
C HIS A 65 2.68 -25.51 18.28
N GLN A 66 1.75 -25.44 19.23
CA GLN A 66 1.27 -24.17 19.78
C GLN A 66 2.40 -23.38 20.46
N LEU A 67 3.25 -24.08 21.23
CA LEU A 67 4.42 -23.48 21.87
C LEU A 67 5.42 -22.93 20.84
N LEU A 68 5.70 -23.68 19.78
CA LEU A 68 6.56 -23.21 18.69
C LEU A 68 5.97 -21.96 18.01
N ARG A 69 4.68 -21.97 17.64
CA ARG A 69 3.99 -20.81 17.09
C ARG A 69 4.17 -19.58 17.98
N LYS A 70 3.88 -19.76 19.29
CA LYS A 70 4.01 -18.67 20.27
C LYS A 70 5.44 -18.16 20.40
N ALA A 71 6.45 -19.06 20.36
CA ALA A 71 7.85 -18.68 20.41
C ALA A 71 8.26 -17.83 19.18
N TYR A 72 7.82 -18.20 17.98
CA TYR A 72 8.03 -17.38 16.77
C TYR A 72 7.31 -16.03 16.85
N GLU A 73 6.04 -16.02 17.29
CA GLU A 73 5.27 -14.78 17.47
C GLU A 73 5.95 -13.81 18.44
N LEU A 74 6.46 -14.32 19.56
CA LEU A 74 7.19 -13.51 20.55
C LEU A 74 8.53 -13.03 19.99
N ALA A 75 9.26 -13.85 19.23
CA ALA A 75 10.51 -13.46 18.60
C ALA A 75 10.29 -12.34 17.59
N ASP A 76 9.31 -12.49 16.70
CA ASP A 76 8.98 -11.52 15.66
C ASP A 76 8.47 -10.21 16.29
N SER A 77 7.60 -10.27 17.32
CA SER A 77 7.12 -9.09 18.04
C SER A 77 8.24 -8.34 18.76
N THR A 78 9.16 -9.09 19.39
CA THR A 78 10.28 -8.51 20.11
C THR A 78 11.20 -7.75 19.17
N GLU A 79 11.56 -8.37 18.04
CA GLU A 79 12.40 -7.74 17.02
C GLU A 79 11.70 -6.53 16.38
N PHE A 80 10.41 -6.65 16.10
CA PHE A 80 9.61 -5.54 15.57
C PHE A 80 9.63 -4.34 16.51
N ILE A 81 9.33 -4.53 17.79
CA ILE A 81 9.33 -3.46 18.79
C ILE A 81 10.73 -2.87 18.94
N ARG A 82 11.79 -3.71 19.02
CA ARG A 82 13.17 -3.27 19.11
C ARG A 82 13.56 -2.36 17.95
N LYS A 83 13.26 -2.76 16.72
CA LYS A 83 13.56 -1.97 15.51
C LYS A 83 12.80 -0.66 15.46
N HIS A 84 11.55 -0.62 15.94
CA HIS A 84 10.73 0.59 15.87
C HIS A 84 10.96 1.56 17.04
N ARG A 85 11.46 1.08 18.19
CA ARG A 85 11.86 1.96 19.29
C ARG A 85 13.20 2.64 19.05
N SER A 86 14.14 1.97 18.40
CA SER A 86 15.47 2.47 18.10
C SER A 86 15.53 3.07 16.69
N GLY A 87 16.22 4.20 16.53
CA GLY A 87 16.44 4.84 15.24
C GLY A 87 15.56 6.06 14.97
N ASN A 88 15.86 6.76 13.87
CA ASN A 88 15.28 8.05 13.50
C ASN A 88 14.55 8.04 12.15
N GLY A 89 14.20 6.86 11.63
CA GLY A 89 13.47 6.73 10.38
C GLY A 89 11.99 7.14 10.51
N TYR A 90 11.32 7.25 9.38
CA TYR A 90 9.90 7.61 9.31
C TYR A 90 9.00 6.67 10.14
N GLN A 91 9.16 5.35 9.98
CA GLN A 91 8.39 4.35 10.72
C GLN A 91 8.60 4.46 12.23
N GLN A 92 9.84 4.64 12.67
CA GLN A 92 10.19 4.80 14.08
C GLN A 92 9.55 6.07 14.68
N GLY A 93 9.56 7.16 13.92
CA GLY A 93 8.88 8.40 14.31
C GLY A 93 7.38 8.19 14.50
N LYS A 94 6.72 7.60 13.52
CA LYS A 94 5.28 7.28 13.56
C LYS A 94 4.94 6.31 14.70
N TYR A 95 5.72 5.24 14.89
CA TYR A 95 5.53 4.29 15.97
C TYR A 95 5.58 4.95 17.36
N ARG A 96 6.54 5.85 17.59
CA ARG A 96 6.66 6.58 18.87
C ARG A 96 5.45 7.47 19.13
N VAL A 97 5.00 8.21 18.11
CA VAL A 97 3.81 9.07 18.20
C VAL A 97 2.57 8.22 18.53
N MET A 98 2.35 7.13 17.78
CA MET A 98 1.21 6.23 18.00
C MET A 98 1.18 5.64 19.41
N LYS A 99 2.36 5.35 20.00
CA LYS A 99 2.46 4.80 21.39
C LYS A 99 2.24 5.83 22.48
N GLN A 100 2.28 7.12 22.18
CA GLN A 100 2.01 8.20 23.16
C GLN A 100 0.52 8.48 23.34
N PHE A 101 -0.30 8.11 22.36
CA PHE A 101 -1.74 8.37 22.38
C PHE A 101 -2.51 7.04 22.35
N ASP A 102 -3.64 7.00 23.06
CA ASP A 102 -4.57 5.88 22.95
C ASP A 102 -5.13 5.86 21.52
N SER A 103 -4.86 4.80 20.80
CA SER A 103 -5.40 4.61 19.46
C SER A 103 -6.83 4.11 19.53
N LYS A 104 -7.69 4.62 18.64
CA LYS A 104 -9.07 4.12 18.46
C LYS A 104 -9.08 2.60 18.28
N SER A 105 -10.09 1.90 18.77
CA SER A 105 -10.31 0.50 18.44
C SER A 105 -10.77 0.34 16.98
N PHE A 106 -10.71 -0.87 16.42
CA PHE A 106 -11.26 -1.12 15.07
C PHE A 106 -12.77 -0.87 15.01
N ARG A 107 -13.46 -1.06 16.13
CA ARG A 107 -14.90 -0.72 16.24
C ARG A 107 -15.13 0.78 16.11
N ASP A 108 -14.28 1.60 16.76
CA ASP A 108 -14.39 3.06 16.65
C ASP A 108 -14.08 3.54 15.23
N TYR A 109 -13.09 2.92 14.54
CA TYR A 109 -12.85 3.21 13.13
C TYR A 109 -14.03 2.81 12.26
N CYS A 110 -14.65 1.64 12.48
CA CYS A 110 -15.85 1.24 11.76
C CYS A 110 -16.93 2.32 11.83
N LEU A 111 -17.27 2.77 13.04
CA LEU A 111 -18.25 3.83 13.26
C LEU A 111 -17.85 5.15 12.58
N SER A 112 -16.58 5.53 12.63
CA SER A 112 -16.11 6.76 11.96
C SER A 112 -16.22 6.68 10.43
N LEU A 113 -15.90 5.51 9.85
CA LEU A 113 -15.96 5.29 8.39
C LEU A 113 -17.40 5.19 7.89
N GLU A 114 -18.30 4.58 8.67
CA GLU A 114 -19.74 4.56 8.37
C GLU A 114 -20.31 5.97 8.43
N ALA A 115 -19.98 6.75 9.48
CA ALA A 115 -20.41 8.14 9.63
C ALA A 115 -19.93 9.03 8.47
N PHE A 116 -18.78 8.77 7.88
CA PHE A 116 -18.33 9.49 6.69
C PHE A 116 -19.35 9.37 5.53
N SER A 117 -19.78 8.16 5.21
CA SER A 117 -20.75 7.93 4.13
C SER A 117 -22.11 8.55 4.43
N GLU A 118 -22.57 8.49 5.69
CA GLU A 118 -23.81 9.11 6.12
C GLU A 118 -23.73 10.63 6.06
N ASP A 119 -22.68 11.23 6.62
CA ASP A 119 -22.48 12.69 6.64
C ASP A 119 -22.35 13.24 5.21
N LEU A 120 -21.64 12.53 4.33
CA LEU A 120 -21.50 12.91 2.92
C LEU A 120 -22.85 12.87 2.20
N GLY A 121 -23.63 11.82 2.41
CA GLY A 121 -24.99 11.70 1.88
C GLY A 121 -25.88 12.84 2.34
N VAL A 122 -25.87 13.17 3.63
CA VAL A 122 -26.64 14.30 4.21
C VAL A 122 -26.19 15.64 3.62
N ALA A 123 -24.87 15.88 3.49
CA ALA A 123 -24.34 17.12 2.91
C ALA A 123 -24.77 17.30 1.45
N GLN A 124 -24.84 16.23 0.66
CA GLN A 124 -25.25 16.27 -0.75
C GLN A 124 -26.74 16.62 -0.94
N ILE A 125 -27.61 16.13 -0.07
CA ILE A 125 -29.08 16.38 -0.16
C ILE A 125 -29.53 17.63 0.61
N SER A 126 -28.64 18.27 1.37
CA SER A 126 -29.00 19.43 2.19
C SER A 126 -29.37 20.64 1.33
N LEU A 127 -30.31 21.49 1.85
CA LEU A 127 -30.74 22.73 1.20
C LEU A 127 -29.77 23.91 1.42
N MET A 128 -28.52 23.64 1.73
CA MET A 128 -27.47 24.64 1.88
C MET A 128 -27.13 25.32 0.54
N ASP A 129 -26.64 26.55 0.59
CA ASP A 129 -26.03 27.18 -0.57
C ASP A 129 -24.74 26.44 -1.00
N ASP A 130 -24.36 26.55 -2.27
CA ASP A 130 -23.26 25.78 -2.85
C ASP A 130 -21.93 26.00 -2.14
N LYS A 131 -21.67 27.20 -1.62
CA LYS A 131 -20.44 27.52 -0.89
C LYS A 131 -20.38 26.79 0.46
N SER A 132 -21.46 26.88 1.24
CA SER A 132 -21.57 26.23 2.55
C SER A 132 -21.55 24.71 2.40
N ARG A 133 -22.19 24.18 1.35
CA ARG A 133 -22.14 22.74 1.02
C ARG A 133 -20.72 22.27 0.70
N SER A 134 -19.99 23.01 -0.16
CA SER A 134 -18.61 22.68 -0.50
C SER A 134 -17.71 22.70 0.73
N GLN A 135 -17.85 23.68 1.60
CA GLN A 135 -17.07 23.76 2.83
C GLN A 135 -17.38 22.59 3.78
N SER A 136 -18.66 22.24 3.94
CA SER A 136 -19.05 21.08 4.76
C SER A 136 -18.47 19.77 4.23
N ILE A 137 -18.50 19.57 2.91
CA ILE A 137 -17.89 18.40 2.25
C ILE A 137 -16.38 18.37 2.50
N ASP A 138 -15.68 19.48 2.32
CA ASP A 138 -14.24 19.56 2.55
C ASP A 138 -13.88 19.21 4.02
N GLU A 139 -14.68 19.63 5.00
CA GLU A 139 -14.51 19.30 6.42
C GLU A 139 -14.75 17.80 6.71
N ILE A 140 -15.77 17.19 6.06
CA ILE A 140 -16.07 15.77 6.16
C ILE A 140 -14.89 14.95 5.62
N TYR A 141 -14.36 15.29 4.43
CA TYR A 141 -13.21 14.63 3.84
C TYR A 141 -11.94 14.77 4.70
N ALA A 142 -11.65 15.95 5.24
CA ALA A 142 -10.48 16.19 6.09
C ALA A 142 -10.50 15.33 7.37
N ARG A 143 -11.70 15.18 7.99
CA ARG A 143 -11.87 14.30 9.15
C ARG A 143 -11.67 12.84 8.77
N HIS A 144 -12.28 12.41 7.67
CA HIS A 144 -12.18 11.05 7.15
C HIS A 144 -10.74 10.68 6.80
N GLU A 145 -10.02 11.54 6.08
CA GLU A 145 -8.61 11.36 5.74
C GLU A 145 -7.75 11.15 6.98
N LYS A 146 -7.98 11.93 8.03
CA LYS A 146 -7.28 11.76 9.31
C LYS A 146 -7.52 10.36 9.88
N ASP A 147 -8.77 9.89 9.89
CA ASP A 147 -9.12 8.56 10.42
C ASP A 147 -8.47 7.44 9.58
N ILE A 148 -8.42 7.58 8.27
CA ILE A 148 -7.76 6.62 7.38
C ILE A 148 -6.26 6.57 7.62
N ILE A 149 -5.59 7.72 7.76
CA ILE A 149 -4.15 7.78 8.06
C ILE A 149 -3.86 7.12 9.42
N GLU A 150 -4.64 7.44 10.45
CA GLU A 150 -4.47 6.88 11.79
C GLU A 150 -4.71 5.36 11.79
N MET A 151 -5.75 4.88 11.10
CA MET A 151 -6.04 3.44 10.94
C MET A 151 -4.91 2.73 10.20
N PHE A 152 -4.41 3.31 9.10
CA PHE A 152 -3.29 2.76 8.34
C PHE A 152 -2.04 2.62 9.20
N ASP A 153 -1.63 3.70 9.88
CA ASP A 153 -0.45 3.70 10.76
C ASP A 153 -0.61 2.68 11.90
N LYS A 154 -1.82 2.60 12.51
CA LYS A 154 -2.13 1.60 13.55
C LYS A 154 -1.93 0.16 13.06
N ILE A 155 -2.44 -0.16 11.88
CA ILE A 155 -2.34 -1.51 11.32
C ILE A 155 -0.89 -1.80 10.93
N TRP A 156 -0.27 -0.92 10.15
CA TRP A 156 1.07 -1.10 9.62
C TRP A 156 2.12 -1.26 10.71
N LEU A 157 1.98 -0.51 11.82
CA LEU A 157 2.94 -0.47 12.93
C LEU A 157 2.48 -1.29 14.16
N SER A 158 1.48 -2.16 14.00
CA SER A 158 1.03 -3.06 15.07
C SER A 158 1.86 -4.35 15.12
N THR A 159 1.92 -4.94 16.29
CA THR A 159 2.32 -6.33 16.49
C THR A 159 1.16 -7.28 16.16
N HIS A 160 1.15 -8.50 16.71
CA HIS A 160 0.07 -9.46 16.47
C HIS A 160 -1.29 -8.92 16.95
N TRP A 161 -2.31 -9.15 16.13
CA TRP A 161 -3.69 -8.84 16.46
C TRP A 161 -4.24 -9.80 17.53
N THR A 162 -5.15 -9.31 18.32
CA THR A 162 -6.04 -10.11 19.17
C THR A 162 -7.24 -10.62 18.38
N ASP A 163 -8.03 -11.51 18.99
CA ASP A 163 -9.29 -11.95 18.37
C ASP A 163 -10.30 -10.80 18.30
N GLU A 164 -10.23 -9.86 19.25
CA GLU A 164 -11.04 -8.62 19.22
C GLU A 164 -10.63 -7.70 18.06
N ASP A 165 -9.32 -7.56 17.80
CA ASP A 165 -8.83 -6.78 16.65
C ASP A 165 -9.34 -7.41 15.34
N LEU A 166 -9.25 -8.73 15.19
CA LEU A 166 -9.74 -9.42 14.01
C LEU A 166 -11.25 -9.24 13.84
N ALA A 167 -12.02 -9.37 14.93
CA ALA A 167 -13.47 -9.19 14.89
C ALA A 167 -13.85 -7.74 14.50
N GLY A 168 -13.19 -6.75 15.08
CA GLY A 168 -13.42 -5.35 14.75
C GLY A 168 -13.01 -4.99 13.31
N ALA A 169 -11.87 -5.50 12.86
CA ALA A 169 -11.41 -5.36 11.47
C ALA A 169 -12.40 -6.01 10.49
N THR A 170 -12.91 -7.19 10.85
CA THR A 170 -13.91 -7.90 10.05
C THR A 170 -15.22 -7.12 9.96
N ALA A 171 -15.65 -6.44 11.01
CA ALA A 171 -16.83 -5.58 10.97
C ALA A 171 -16.68 -4.45 9.95
N ILE A 172 -15.49 -3.84 9.84
CA ILE A 172 -15.21 -2.85 8.78
C ILE A 172 -15.36 -3.47 7.39
N LEU A 173 -14.81 -4.67 7.19
CA LEU A 173 -14.87 -5.38 5.91
C LEU A 173 -16.31 -5.75 5.49
N GLU A 174 -17.17 -6.07 6.44
CA GLU A 174 -18.56 -6.53 6.21
C GLU A 174 -19.56 -5.38 6.17
N SER A 175 -19.17 -4.17 6.56
CA SER A 175 -20.06 -3.00 6.54
C SER A 175 -20.35 -2.57 5.12
N LEU A 176 -21.64 -2.35 4.84
CA LEU A 176 -22.12 -1.83 3.55
C LEU A 176 -21.94 -0.31 3.43
N LEU A 177 -21.66 0.38 4.54
CA LEU A 177 -21.49 1.83 4.56
C LEU A 177 -20.02 2.25 4.45
N VAL A 178 -19.07 1.33 4.74
CA VAL A 178 -17.64 1.62 4.59
C VAL A 178 -17.25 1.59 3.12
N PRO A 179 -16.64 2.67 2.59
CA PRO A 179 -16.21 2.72 1.20
C PRO A 179 -15.18 1.64 0.86
N ALA A 180 -15.30 1.02 -0.32
CA ALA A 180 -14.35 0.02 -0.79
C ALA A 180 -12.90 0.55 -0.88
N ASN A 181 -12.74 1.86 -1.12
CA ASN A 181 -11.44 2.52 -1.11
C ASN A 181 -10.75 2.44 0.25
N ASP A 182 -11.49 2.58 1.33
CA ASP A 182 -10.96 2.55 2.70
C ASP A 182 -10.54 1.12 3.08
N ILE A 183 -11.36 0.13 2.71
CA ILE A 183 -11.04 -1.29 2.86
C ILE A 183 -9.75 -1.61 2.06
N ALA A 184 -9.60 -1.07 0.86
CA ALA A 184 -8.41 -1.27 0.03
C ALA A 184 -7.14 -0.67 0.67
N VAL A 185 -7.24 0.48 1.32
CA VAL A 185 -6.13 1.09 2.10
C VAL A 185 -5.80 0.23 3.32
N MET A 186 -6.81 -0.24 4.03
CA MET A 186 -6.66 -1.15 5.16
C MET A 186 -5.91 -2.44 4.77
N ILE A 187 -6.30 -3.07 3.66
CA ILE A 187 -5.63 -4.26 3.12
C ILE A 187 -4.16 -3.97 2.79
N SER A 188 -3.86 -2.80 2.25
CA SER A 188 -2.48 -2.41 1.95
C SER A 188 -1.63 -2.28 3.22
N ALA A 189 -2.18 -1.69 4.29
CA ALA A 189 -1.52 -1.59 5.59
C ALA A 189 -1.26 -2.98 6.21
N ILE A 190 -2.25 -3.88 6.11
CA ILE A 190 -2.13 -5.28 6.56
C ILE A 190 -1.03 -5.98 5.78
N THR A 191 -1.01 -5.85 4.46
CA THR A 191 0.01 -6.46 3.61
C THR A 191 1.42 -5.98 3.98
N LEU A 192 1.62 -4.67 4.12
CA LEU A 192 2.91 -4.11 4.53
C LEU A 192 3.36 -4.59 5.91
N ASN A 193 2.43 -4.77 6.85
CA ASN A 193 2.75 -5.33 8.16
C ASN A 193 3.15 -6.80 8.07
N LEU A 194 2.39 -7.61 7.30
CA LEU A 194 2.65 -9.04 7.13
C LEU A 194 3.99 -9.32 6.44
N LEU A 195 4.50 -8.40 5.62
CA LEU A 195 5.84 -8.52 5.05
C LEU A 195 6.95 -8.33 6.10
N GLN A 196 6.66 -7.65 7.21
CA GLN A 196 7.61 -7.41 8.30
C GLN A 196 7.46 -8.42 9.43
N LEU A 197 6.22 -8.83 9.72
CA LEU A 197 5.86 -9.67 10.85
C LEU A 197 4.67 -10.55 10.46
N PHE A 198 4.85 -11.87 10.46
CA PHE A 198 3.74 -12.77 10.17
C PHE A 198 2.72 -12.79 11.31
N ASP A 199 1.46 -12.56 10.95
CA ASP A 199 0.31 -12.62 11.86
C ASP A 199 -0.80 -13.45 11.21
N SER A 200 -1.14 -14.57 11.83
CA SER A 200 -2.15 -15.49 11.31
C SER A 200 -3.53 -14.85 11.19
N ARG A 201 -3.90 -13.94 12.10
CA ARG A 201 -5.19 -13.24 12.08
C ARG A 201 -5.27 -12.22 10.94
N LYS A 202 -4.21 -11.47 10.70
CA LYS A 202 -4.13 -10.55 9.56
C LYS A 202 -4.18 -11.31 8.24
N PHE A 203 -3.53 -12.48 8.17
CA PHE A 203 -3.60 -13.32 6.99
C PHE A 203 -5.00 -13.91 6.76
N GLN A 204 -5.69 -14.34 7.83
CA GLN A 204 -7.10 -14.74 7.77
C GLN A 204 -8.00 -13.62 7.28
N PHE A 205 -7.74 -12.38 7.70
CA PHE A 205 -8.47 -11.22 7.22
C PHE A 205 -8.31 -11.05 5.70
N LEU A 206 -7.09 -11.19 5.15
CA LEU A 206 -6.87 -11.11 3.70
C LEU A 206 -7.62 -12.21 2.93
N LEU A 207 -7.61 -13.44 3.43
CA LEU A 207 -8.37 -14.56 2.85
C LEU A 207 -9.86 -14.24 2.83
N LYS A 208 -10.40 -13.76 3.96
CA LYS A 208 -11.80 -13.38 4.07
C LYS A 208 -12.15 -12.21 3.14
N ALA A 209 -11.32 -11.18 3.06
CA ALA A 209 -11.53 -10.03 2.20
C ALA A 209 -11.62 -10.46 0.72
N TYR A 210 -10.76 -11.37 0.28
CA TYR A 210 -10.82 -11.92 -1.08
C TYR A 210 -12.09 -12.73 -1.35
N GLN A 211 -12.56 -13.49 -0.35
CA GLN A 211 -13.71 -14.39 -0.50
C GLN A 211 -15.05 -13.67 -0.55
N ILE A 212 -15.23 -12.64 0.28
CA ILE A 212 -16.56 -12.06 0.50
C ILE A 212 -16.80 -10.76 -0.27
N HIS A 213 -15.74 -10.05 -0.69
CA HIS A 213 -15.89 -8.75 -1.33
C HIS A 213 -16.02 -8.86 -2.84
N SER A 214 -16.85 -7.99 -3.46
CA SER A 214 -17.10 -7.98 -4.91
C SER A 214 -16.26 -6.94 -5.65
N GLU A 215 -15.84 -5.87 -4.95
CA GLU A 215 -15.10 -4.77 -5.56
C GLU A 215 -13.68 -5.20 -5.97
N ALA A 216 -13.34 -4.99 -7.26
CA ALA A 216 -12.07 -5.41 -7.82
C ALA A 216 -10.86 -4.84 -7.07
N ILE A 217 -10.94 -3.59 -6.60
CA ILE A 217 -9.83 -2.96 -5.88
C ILE A 217 -9.52 -3.64 -4.56
N VAL A 218 -10.54 -4.19 -3.90
CA VAL A 218 -10.41 -4.93 -2.63
C VAL A 218 -9.86 -6.33 -2.91
N THR A 219 -10.49 -7.05 -3.83
CA THR A 219 -10.12 -8.45 -4.14
C THR A 219 -8.70 -8.55 -4.71
N GLN A 220 -8.31 -7.66 -5.62
CA GLN A 220 -6.96 -7.65 -6.21
C GLN A 220 -5.89 -7.32 -5.18
N ARG A 221 -6.12 -6.36 -4.28
CA ARG A 221 -5.18 -6.04 -3.20
C ARG A 221 -5.09 -7.19 -2.18
N ALA A 222 -6.23 -7.80 -1.83
CA ALA A 222 -6.25 -8.96 -0.95
C ALA A 222 -5.46 -10.13 -1.55
N LEU A 223 -5.68 -10.47 -2.81
CA LEU A 223 -4.95 -11.54 -3.49
C LEU A 223 -3.45 -11.24 -3.60
N THR A 224 -3.08 -9.99 -3.90
CA THR A 224 -1.68 -9.55 -3.92
C THR A 224 -1.05 -9.70 -2.53
N GLY A 225 -1.74 -9.28 -1.48
CA GLY A 225 -1.30 -9.43 -0.10
C GLY A 225 -1.13 -10.89 0.31
N ILE A 226 -2.06 -11.76 -0.07
CA ILE A 226 -1.97 -13.21 0.13
C ILE A 226 -0.74 -13.79 -0.58
N ALA A 227 -0.55 -13.47 -1.87
CA ALA A 227 0.55 -13.97 -2.66
C ALA A 227 1.92 -13.56 -2.10
N LEU A 228 2.09 -12.26 -1.81
CA LEU A 228 3.32 -11.73 -1.24
C LEU A 228 3.61 -12.31 0.14
N THR A 229 2.60 -12.40 1.01
CA THR A 229 2.77 -12.98 2.35
C THR A 229 3.11 -14.47 2.26
N ALA A 230 2.43 -15.24 1.42
CA ALA A 230 2.72 -16.65 1.23
C ALA A 230 4.16 -16.87 0.74
N TYR A 231 4.65 -16.03 -0.16
CA TYR A 231 6.01 -16.11 -0.67
C TYR A 231 7.07 -15.74 0.37
N TYR A 232 6.93 -14.56 1.00
CA TYR A 232 7.96 -14.05 1.92
C TYR A 232 7.91 -14.68 3.31
N GLN A 233 6.75 -15.20 3.72
CA GLN A 233 6.50 -15.77 5.05
C GLN A 233 6.20 -17.28 5.02
N GLU A 234 6.63 -17.98 3.96
CA GLU A 234 6.38 -19.42 3.76
C GLU A 234 6.68 -20.26 5.02
N LYS A 235 7.84 -20.04 5.63
CA LYS A 235 8.25 -20.78 6.84
C LYS A 235 7.30 -20.56 8.01
N ARG A 236 6.76 -19.37 8.16
CA ARG A 236 5.78 -19.02 9.19
C ARG A 236 4.42 -19.61 8.88
N LEU A 237 3.97 -19.46 7.63
CA LEU A 237 2.69 -19.97 7.15
C LEU A 237 2.59 -21.49 7.34
N ASN A 238 3.66 -22.23 7.09
CA ASN A 238 3.72 -23.67 7.26
C ASN A 238 3.54 -24.14 8.72
N LEU A 239 3.65 -23.25 9.71
CA LEU A 239 3.30 -23.53 11.10
C LEU A 239 1.78 -23.54 11.35
N TYR A 240 0.99 -23.09 10.38
CA TYR A 240 -0.47 -22.94 10.47
C TYR A 240 -1.16 -23.78 9.39
N PRO A 241 -1.28 -25.12 9.55
CA PRO A 241 -1.90 -26.01 8.57
C PRO A 241 -3.32 -25.56 8.16
N GLU A 242 -4.07 -24.98 9.09
CA GLU A 242 -5.40 -24.43 8.87
C GLU A 242 -5.43 -23.29 7.84
N LEU A 243 -4.37 -22.48 7.77
CA LEU A 243 -4.25 -21.42 6.77
C LEU A 243 -3.83 -21.97 5.40
N VAL A 244 -2.97 -23.00 5.41
CA VAL A 244 -2.57 -23.70 4.18
C VAL A 244 -3.78 -24.42 3.57
N GLU A 245 -4.61 -25.06 4.40
CA GLU A 245 -5.86 -25.67 3.97
C GLU A 245 -6.85 -24.63 3.41
N ALA A 246 -7.01 -23.49 4.09
CA ALA A 246 -7.85 -22.39 3.61
C ALA A 246 -7.39 -21.84 2.24
N LEU A 247 -6.08 -21.74 1.99
CA LEU A 247 -5.53 -21.39 0.68
C LEU A 247 -5.86 -22.45 -0.39
N SER A 248 -5.77 -23.73 -0.04
CA SER A 248 -6.11 -24.82 -0.97
C SER A 248 -7.59 -24.78 -1.35
N LEU A 249 -8.46 -24.62 -0.36
CA LEU A 249 -9.90 -24.50 -0.56
C LEU A 249 -10.27 -23.26 -1.39
N LEU A 250 -9.53 -22.15 -1.22
CA LEU A 250 -9.73 -20.95 -2.01
C LEU A 250 -9.45 -21.22 -3.49
N ASN A 251 -8.39 -21.95 -3.81
CA ASN A 251 -8.05 -22.30 -5.20
C ASN A 251 -9.07 -23.26 -5.83
N ASP A 252 -9.66 -24.15 -5.04
CA ASP A 252 -10.70 -25.09 -5.52
C ASP A 252 -12.02 -24.37 -5.81
N SER A 253 -12.38 -23.36 -5.01
CA SER A 253 -13.62 -22.60 -5.15
C SER A 253 -13.55 -21.54 -6.25
N THR A 254 -12.41 -20.90 -6.41
CA THR A 254 -12.16 -19.83 -7.37
C THR A 254 -10.78 -20.04 -8.00
N PRO A 255 -10.68 -20.42 -9.30
CA PRO A 255 -9.39 -20.64 -9.93
C PRO A 255 -8.53 -19.35 -9.91
N ILE A 256 -7.67 -19.24 -8.92
CA ILE A 256 -6.81 -18.06 -8.72
C ILE A 256 -5.48 -18.16 -9.48
N ALA A 257 -5.17 -19.32 -10.07
CA ALA A 257 -3.89 -19.57 -10.72
C ALA A 257 -3.57 -18.55 -11.83
N LYS A 258 -4.59 -18.13 -12.61
CA LYS A 258 -4.41 -17.12 -13.67
C LYS A 258 -4.05 -15.76 -13.10
N GLU A 259 -4.67 -15.35 -12.01
CA GLU A 259 -4.41 -14.06 -11.36
C GLU A 259 -3.06 -14.08 -10.62
N LEU A 260 -2.71 -15.21 -9.99
CA LEU A 260 -1.39 -15.40 -9.38
C LEU A 260 -0.27 -15.35 -10.43
N ASN A 261 -0.48 -15.93 -11.61
CA ASN A 261 0.47 -15.82 -12.72
C ASN A 261 0.68 -14.37 -13.16
N LYS A 262 -0.37 -13.55 -13.21
CA LYS A 262 -0.23 -12.12 -13.50
C LYS A 262 0.60 -11.40 -12.43
N ILE A 263 0.32 -11.68 -11.15
CA ILE A 263 1.10 -11.11 -10.04
C ILE A 263 2.58 -11.52 -10.16
N GLN A 264 2.85 -12.79 -10.45
CA GLN A 264 4.20 -13.30 -10.65
C GLN A 264 4.92 -12.59 -11.81
N ILE A 265 4.25 -12.41 -12.94
CA ILE A 265 4.80 -11.70 -14.10
C ILE A 265 5.13 -10.24 -13.72
N ILE A 266 4.20 -9.54 -13.03
CA ILE A 266 4.43 -8.17 -12.57
C ILE A 266 5.62 -8.09 -11.61
N LEU A 267 5.76 -9.04 -10.69
CA LEU A 267 6.91 -9.10 -9.78
C LEU A 267 8.24 -9.33 -10.52
N LEU A 268 8.25 -10.19 -11.53
CA LEU A 268 9.44 -10.40 -12.38
C LEU A 268 9.79 -9.14 -13.17
N LEU A 269 8.80 -8.48 -13.76
CA LEU A 269 8.99 -7.24 -14.51
C LEU A 269 9.44 -6.08 -13.61
N SER A 270 9.04 -6.05 -12.34
CA SER A 270 9.48 -5.02 -11.40
C SER A 270 11.01 -5.01 -11.20
N HIS A 271 11.69 -6.13 -11.38
CA HIS A 271 13.15 -6.18 -11.37
C HIS A 271 13.80 -5.47 -12.56
N GLU A 272 13.08 -5.32 -13.67
CA GLU A 272 13.58 -4.58 -14.84
C GLU A 272 13.40 -3.07 -14.71
N THR A 273 12.52 -2.62 -13.78
CA THR A 273 12.22 -1.19 -13.58
C THR A 273 13.46 -0.37 -13.25
N GLU A 274 14.39 -0.89 -12.47
CA GLU A 274 15.68 -0.20 -12.17
C GLU A 274 16.53 0.01 -13.43
N LYS A 275 16.56 -0.96 -14.34
CA LYS A 275 17.30 -0.85 -15.60
C LYS A 275 16.64 0.19 -16.51
N ILE A 276 15.31 0.17 -16.55
CA ILE A 276 14.52 1.12 -17.33
C ILE A 276 14.71 2.54 -16.76
N GLU A 277 14.65 2.71 -15.44
CA GLU A 277 14.91 3.99 -14.79
C GLU A 277 16.32 4.52 -15.10
N LYS A 278 17.32 3.65 -15.02
CA LYS A 278 18.71 4.01 -15.36
C LYS A 278 18.80 4.46 -16.82
N LYS A 279 18.24 3.71 -17.76
CA LYS A 279 18.20 4.05 -19.18
C LYS A 279 17.46 5.37 -19.44
N MET A 280 16.31 5.57 -18.77
CA MET A 280 15.57 6.83 -18.84
C MET A 280 16.42 8.01 -18.38
N ARG A 281 17.09 7.90 -17.26
CA ARG A 281 17.89 8.97 -16.65
C ARG A 281 19.20 9.24 -17.39
N GLU A 282 19.90 8.21 -17.87
CA GLU A 282 21.23 8.33 -18.45
C GLU A 282 21.21 8.55 -19.98
N GLU A 283 20.21 8.02 -20.67
CA GLU A 283 20.15 8.01 -22.14
C GLU A 283 19.00 8.85 -22.69
N ILE A 284 17.78 8.69 -22.15
CA ILE A 284 16.58 9.26 -22.75
C ILE A 284 16.41 10.73 -22.35
N ILE A 285 16.34 11.03 -21.05
CA ILE A 285 16.10 12.40 -20.55
C ILE A 285 17.20 13.40 -20.98
N PRO A 286 18.52 13.06 -20.94
CA PRO A 286 19.55 13.98 -21.39
C PRO A 286 19.53 14.22 -22.90
N ASN A 287 19.04 13.24 -23.67
CA ASN A 287 18.95 13.34 -25.13
C ASN A 287 17.62 13.96 -25.58
N MET A 288 16.59 13.96 -24.74
CA MET A 288 15.44 14.86 -24.88
C MET A 288 15.88 16.28 -24.49
N LYS A 289 16.72 16.91 -25.30
CA LYS A 289 16.98 18.34 -25.19
C LYS A 289 15.71 19.09 -25.56
N ILE A 290 14.77 19.16 -24.62
CA ILE A 290 13.74 20.17 -24.63
C ILE A 290 14.53 21.46 -24.48
N SER A 291 14.71 22.21 -25.57
CA SER A 291 15.43 23.47 -25.51
C SER A 291 14.75 24.36 -24.47
N PRO A 292 15.49 25.18 -23.71
CA PRO A 292 14.88 26.12 -22.76
C PRO A 292 13.84 27.03 -23.41
N GLU A 293 13.87 27.17 -24.73
CA GLU A 293 12.92 27.93 -25.56
C GLU A 293 11.56 27.21 -25.65
N MET A 294 11.51 25.89 -25.63
CA MET A 294 10.26 25.10 -25.53
C MET A 294 9.60 25.17 -24.14
N MET A 295 10.34 25.57 -23.10
CA MET A 295 9.82 25.78 -21.75
C MET A 295 9.35 27.21 -21.49
N ASN A 296 9.48 28.11 -22.43
CA ASN A 296 9.01 29.52 -22.30
C ASN A 296 7.53 29.62 -22.71
N PRO A 297 6.59 29.80 -21.73
CA PRO A 297 5.15 29.76 -22.00
C PRO A 297 4.62 30.96 -22.83
N GLY A 298 5.48 31.77 -23.41
CA GLY A 298 5.13 32.94 -24.19
C GLY A 298 5.55 32.91 -25.67
N GLN A 299 6.28 31.89 -26.10
CA GLN A 299 6.61 31.73 -27.53
C GLN A 299 5.76 30.59 -28.09
N LYS A 300 5.10 30.86 -29.21
CA LYS A 300 4.32 29.88 -29.98
C LYS A 300 5.13 28.62 -30.18
N ILE A 301 4.63 27.51 -29.65
CA ILE A 301 5.33 26.21 -29.61
C ILE A 301 5.52 25.63 -31.00
N PHE A 302 4.69 26.03 -31.97
CA PHE A 302 4.87 25.75 -33.39
C PHE A 302 4.20 26.85 -34.23
N ASP A 303 4.99 27.61 -35.00
CA ASP A 303 4.46 28.29 -36.18
C ASP A 303 4.41 27.22 -37.28
N MET A 304 3.23 26.95 -37.84
CA MET A 304 3.09 25.96 -38.93
C MET A 304 3.92 26.34 -40.17
N GLU A 305 4.38 27.58 -40.28
CA GLU A 305 5.28 28.04 -41.33
C GLU A 305 6.74 27.56 -41.11
N ASP A 306 7.17 27.30 -39.86
CA ASP A 306 8.51 26.75 -39.56
C ASP A 306 8.65 25.23 -39.88
N LEU A 307 7.53 24.52 -40.07
CA LEU A 307 7.53 23.11 -40.51
C LEU A 307 7.87 22.94 -42.01
N GLU A 308 7.80 24.03 -42.82
CA GLU A 308 8.19 23.98 -44.23
C GLU A 308 9.70 24.13 -44.45
N ASP A 309 10.43 24.72 -43.51
CA ASP A 309 11.89 24.81 -43.56
C ASP A 309 12.50 23.53 -42.91
N LYS A 310 12.75 22.52 -43.73
CA LYS A 310 13.38 21.25 -43.39
C LYS A 310 14.77 21.44 -42.79
N ASN A 311 14.86 21.76 -41.50
CA ASN A 311 16.14 21.66 -40.77
C ASN A 311 16.47 20.19 -40.51
N PRO A 312 17.53 19.62 -41.09
CA PRO A 312 17.88 18.20 -40.95
C PRO A 312 18.20 17.80 -39.53
N GLU A 313 18.51 18.74 -38.64
CA GLU A 313 18.74 18.45 -37.22
C GLU A 313 17.43 18.19 -36.48
N TRP A 314 16.37 18.92 -36.80
CA TRP A 314 15.03 18.74 -36.23
C TRP A 314 14.41 17.42 -36.66
N GLU A 315 14.58 17.05 -37.92
CA GLU A 315 14.09 15.76 -38.44
C GLU A 315 14.76 14.57 -37.75
N LYS A 316 16.06 14.70 -37.41
CA LYS A 316 16.77 13.68 -36.62
C LYS A 316 16.33 13.62 -35.16
N GLU A 317 16.01 14.76 -34.55
CA GLU A 317 15.54 14.79 -33.15
C GLU A 317 14.11 14.26 -33.03
N ILE A 318 13.21 14.64 -33.94
CA ILE A 318 11.84 14.10 -34.00
C ILE A 318 11.88 12.58 -34.18
N LYS A 319 12.69 12.08 -35.11
CA LYS A 319 12.83 10.65 -35.35
C LYS A 319 13.37 9.88 -34.14
N ARG A 320 14.32 10.47 -33.39
CA ARG A 320 14.80 9.92 -32.14
C ARG A 320 13.70 9.86 -31.07
N VAL A 321 12.92 10.92 -30.92
CA VAL A 321 11.78 10.96 -29.98
C VAL A 321 10.75 9.90 -30.35
N GLU A 322 10.43 9.72 -31.64
CA GLU A 322 9.53 8.69 -32.10
C GLU A 322 10.08 7.27 -31.80
N GLU A 323 11.38 7.03 -32.05
CA GLU A 323 12.03 5.74 -31.71
C GLU A 323 11.96 5.46 -30.20
N TYR A 324 12.17 6.47 -29.34
CA TYR A 324 12.05 6.33 -27.88
C TYR A 324 10.60 6.08 -27.43
N LEU A 325 9.64 6.79 -28.00
CA LEU A 325 8.23 6.57 -27.68
C LEU A 325 7.78 5.17 -28.09
N HIS A 326 8.26 4.70 -29.23
CA HIS A 326 8.00 3.33 -29.69
C HIS A 326 8.63 2.28 -28.75
N GLU A 327 9.88 2.49 -28.30
CA GLU A 327 10.55 1.62 -27.35
C GLU A 327 9.85 1.62 -25.98
N LEU A 328 9.45 2.80 -25.47
CA LEU A 328 8.66 2.92 -24.24
C LEU A 328 7.32 2.22 -24.36
N GLY A 329 6.63 2.37 -25.50
CA GLY A 329 5.37 1.68 -25.78
C GLY A 329 5.52 0.16 -25.82
N ALA A 330 6.61 -0.36 -26.37
CA ALA A 330 6.93 -1.77 -26.35
C ALA A 330 7.15 -2.30 -24.92
N LEU A 331 7.99 -1.62 -24.14
CA LEU A 331 8.25 -1.97 -22.73
C LEU A 331 6.95 -1.92 -21.89
N GLN A 332 6.11 -0.92 -22.12
CA GLN A 332 4.82 -0.79 -21.45
C GLN A 332 3.86 -1.93 -21.84
N SER A 333 3.84 -2.32 -23.10
CA SER A 333 3.01 -3.45 -23.58
C SER A 333 3.46 -4.78 -22.97
N GLU A 334 4.72 -4.90 -22.61
CA GLU A 334 5.27 -6.02 -21.85
C GLU A 334 4.96 -5.95 -20.34
N GLY A 335 4.37 -4.84 -19.86
CA GLY A 335 3.94 -4.63 -18.47
C GLY A 335 4.99 -3.98 -17.57
N ALA A 336 6.05 -3.40 -18.13
CA ALA A 336 7.05 -2.65 -17.37
C ALA A 336 6.52 -1.27 -16.94
N ASP A 337 6.88 -0.83 -15.72
CA ASP A 337 6.56 0.53 -15.25
C ASP A 337 7.55 1.54 -15.84
N THR A 338 7.17 2.09 -16.98
CA THR A 338 7.95 3.12 -17.69
C THR A 338 7.79 4.52 -17.09
N TYR A 339 6.78 4.71 -16.22
CA TYR A 339 6.46 6.02 -15.63
C TYR A 339 7.13 6.24 -14.28
N MET A 340 7.68 5.22 -13.64
CA MET A 340 8.26 5.31 -12.30
C MET A 340 9.30 6.44 -12.20
N SER A 341 10.20 6.57 -13.15
CA SER A 341 11.25 7.60 -13.12
C SER A 341 10.70 9.01 -13.38
N ALA A 342 9.69 9.14 -14.24
CA ALA A 342 9.06 10.42 -14.54
C ALA A 342 8.28 10.94 -13.32
N PHE A 343 7.52 10.06 -12.67
CA PHE A 343 6.68 10.43 -11.53
C PHE A 343 7.39 10.40 -10.17
N SER A 344 8.57 9.81 -10.06
CA SER A 344 9.31 9.74 -8.80
C SER A 344 9.64 11.13 -8.24
N GLN A 345 9.99 12.10 -9.10
CA GLN A 345 10.26 13.47 -8.70
C GLN A 345 8.98 14.21 -8.24
N LEU A 346 7.83 13.87 -8.81
CA LEU A 346 6.54 14.45 -8.46
C LEU A 346 6.02 13.95 -7.10
N LYS A 347 6.62 12.91 -6.53
CA LYS A 347 6.28 12.39 -5.20
C LYS A 347 6.92 13.18 -4.06
N SER A 348 7.56 14.30 -4.34
CA SER A 348 8.10 15.23 -3.33
C SER A 348 7.03 16.11 -2.65
N TYR A 349 5.79 16.11 -3.14
CA TYR A 349 4.69 16.87 -2.55
C TYR A 349 4.41 16.46 -1.09
N PRO A 350 3.98 17.41 -0.23
CA PRO A 350 3.64 17.13 1.17
C PRO A 350 2.62 15.98 1.33
N PHE A 351 1.71 15.82 0.39
CA PHE A 351 0.75 14.71 0.31
C PHE A 351 1.43 13.35 0.51
N PHE A 352 2.54 13.09 -0.19
CA PHE A 352 3.27 11.81 -0.11
C PHE A 352 4.14 11.63 1.14
N ARG A 353 4.15 12.60 2.06
CA ARG A 353 4.76 12.41 3.39
C ARG A 353 3.96 11.48 4.29
N GLN A 354 2.70 11.23 3.99
CA GLN A 354 1.88 10.24 4.65
C GLN A 354 1.96 8.92 3.89
N ALA A 355 2.35 7.82 4.59
CA ALA A 355 2.48 6.51 3.95
C ALA A 355 1.15 6.00 3.37
N ALA A 356 0.03 6.28 4.03
CA ALA A 356 -1.30 5.90 3.57
C ALA A 356 -1.61 6.43 2.16
N HIS A 357 -1.17 7.64 1.83
CA HIS A 357 -1.45 8.27 0.54
C HIS A 357 -0.80 7.57 -0.66
N TRP A 358 0.27 6.80 -0.46
CA TRP A 358 0.86 5.98 -1.52
C TRP A 358 -0.06 4.84 -1.94
N PHE A 359 -1.00 4.46 -1.08
CA PHE A 359 -1.93 3.35 -1.26
C PHE A 359 -3.37 3.81 -1.44
N TYR A 360 -3.64 5.12 -1.34
CA TYR A 360 -4.98 5.65 -1.48
C TYR A 360 -5.47 5.46 -2.91
N PRO A 361 -6.64 4.84 -3.15
CA PRO A 361 -7.25 4.80 -4.48
C PRO A 361 -7.54 6.22 -4.95
N PHE A 362 -7.39 6.46 -6.24
CA PHE A 362 -7.59 7.80 -6.77
C PHE A 362 -9.05 8.23 -6.63
N ASP A 363 -9.24 9.34 -5.93
CA ASP A 363 -10.54 10.00 -5.72
C ASP A 363 -10.44 11.46 -6.15
N ARG A 364 -11.28 11.85 -7.13
CA ARG A 364 -11.34 13.24 -7.63
C ARG A 364 -11.87 14.22 -6.60
N GLN A 365 -12.60 13.74 -5.58
CA GLN A 365 -13.18 14.56 -4.51
C GLN A 365 -12.25 14.76 -3.33
N GLN A 366 -11.13 14.06 -3.30
CA GLN A 366 -10.11 14.22 -2.27
C GLN A 366 -9.63 15.69 -2.22
N PRO A 367 -9.66 16.38 -1.05
CA PRO A 367 -9.45 17.82 -0.93
C PRO A 367 -8.18 18.35 -1.61
N ASP A 368 -7.07 17.59 -1.53
CA ASP A 368 -5.79 18.00 -2.11
C ASP A 368 -5.82 18.11 -3.64
N VAL A 369 -6.73 17.41 -4.32
CA VAL A 369 -6.82 17.41 -5.79
C VAL A 369 -8.17 17.92 -6.33
N ALA A 370 -9.20 17.99 -5.49
CA ALA A 370 -10.56 18.37 -5.91
C ALA A 370 -10.64 19.72 -6.62
N GLN A 371 -9.77 20.68 -6.24
CA GLN A 371 -9.74 22.00 -6.88
C GLN A 371 -9.36 21.96 -8.37
N VAL A 372 -8.57 20.95 -8.79
CA VAL A 372 -8.20 20.77 -10.21
C VAL A 372 -9.47 20.53 -11.03
N PHE A 373 -10.37 19.69 -10.53
CA PHE A 373 -11.60 19.29 -11.20
C PHE A 373 -12.71 20.35 -11.10
N LYS A 374 -12.69 21.25 -10.10
CA LYS A 374 -13.63 22.37 -9.96
C LYS A 374 -13.35 23.52 -10.97
N ARG A 375 -12.22 23.51 -11.69
CA ARG A 375 -11.90 24.52 -12.73
C ARG A 375 -12.73 24.24 -13.98
N LYS A 376 -13.46 25.28 -14.47
CA LYS A 376 -14.53 25.19 -15.50
C LYS A 376 -14.19 24.41 -16.79
N ASN A 377 -12.91 24.26 -17.15
CA ASN A 377 -12.50 23.64 -18.40
C ASN A 377 -11.95 22.22 -18.25
N ILE A 378 -11.88 21.69 -17.02
CA ILE A 378 -11.29 20.37 -16.74
C ILE A 378 -12.38 19.34 -16.41
N ASP A 379 -13.57 19.78 -15.97
CA ASP A 379 -14.65 18.94 -15.47
C ASP A 379 -15.62 18.44 -16.58
N GLY A 380 -15.33 18.71 -17.85
CA GLY A 380 -16.14 18.16 -18.95
C GLY A 380 -15.85 16.68 -19.19
N GLU A 381 -16.89 15.84 -19.42
CA GLU A 381 -16.76 14.41 -19.78
C GLU A 381 -15.78 14.12 -20.93
N LYS A 382 -15.43 15.14 -21.72
CA LYS A 382 -14.49 15.09 -22.85
C LYS A 382 -13.14 15.69 -22.56
N SER A 383 -12.85 16.09 -21.32
CA SER A 383 -11.52 16.61 -20.98
C SER A 383 -10.47 15.51 -21.07
N ILE A 384 -9.35 15.79 -21.73
CA ILE A 384 -8.19 14.88 -21.79
C ILE A 384 -7.72 14.51 -20.40
N ILE A 385 -7.71 15.45 -19.45
CA ILE A 385 -7.35 15.19 -18.06
C ILE A 385 -8.32 14.18 -17.45
N SER A 386 -9.62 14.31 -17.68
CA SER A 386 -10.61 13.35 -17.22
C SER A 386 -10.34 11.96 -17.80
N THR A 387 -10.10 11.88 -19.11
CA THR A 387 -9.78 10.64 -19.82
C THR A 387 -8.50 9.98 -19.28
N LEU A 388 -7.45 10.75 -19.03
CA LEU A 388 -6.20 10.26 -18.44
C LEU A 388 -6.40 9.73 -17.02
N MET A 389 -7.20 10.42 -16.21
CA MET A 389 -7.50 9.99 -14.84
C MET A 389 -8.36 8.72 -14.79
N ASP A 390 -9.20 8.50 -15.78
CA ASP A 390 -10.00 7.27 -15.91
C ASP A 390 -9.21 6.11 -16.53
N SER A 391 -8.09 6.42 -17.20
CA SER A 391 -7.26 5.40 -17.83
C SER A 391 -6.57 4.50 -16.80
N THR A 392 -6.22 3.30 -17.22
CA THR A 392 -5.40 2.34 -16.47
C THR A 392 -3.90 2.55 -16.66
N MET A 393 -3.50 3.57 -17.46
CA MET A 393 -2.08 3.83 -17.74
C MET A 393 -1.31 4.28 -16.51
N PHE A 394 -1.94 5.09 -15.65
CA PHE A 394 -1.31 5.61 -14.45
C PHE A 394 -1.77 4.87 -13.21
N CYS A 395 -0.84 4.55 -12.31
CA CYS A 395 -1.21 4.07 -10.99
C CYS A 395 -1.87 5.20 -10.16
N ASN A 396 -2.57 4.83 -9.07
CA ASN A 396 -3.31 5.82 -8.27
C ASN A 396 -2.40 6.94 -7.74
N SER A 397 -1.20 6.61 -7.27
CA SER A 397 -0.26 7.62 -6.76
C SER A 397 0.26 8.56 -7.85
N ASP A 398 0.37 8.11 -9.10
CA ASP A 398 0.77 8.95 -10.22
C ASP A 398 -0.35 9.91 -10.62
N LYS A 399 -1.61 9.45 -10.57
CA LYS A 399 -2.78 10.33 -10.77
C LYS A 399 -2.80 11.47 -9.75
N TYR A 400 -2.54 11.17 -8.47
CA TYR A 400 -2.40 12.21 -7.45
C TYR A 400 -1.23 13.16 -7.76
N SER A 401 -0.04 12.64 -8.09
CA SER A 401 1.13 13.46 -8.43
C SER A 401 0.83 14.39 -9.59
N PHE A 402 0.18 13.89 -10.62
CA PHE A 402 -0.22 14.65 -11.80
C PHE A 402 -1.19 15.79 -11.43
N CYS A 403 -2.25 15.48 -10.69
CA CYS A 403 -3.22 16.48 -10.24
C CYS A 403 -2.58 17.57 -9.37
N LEU A 404 -1.70 17.19 -8.43
CA LEU A 404 -0.97 18.12 -7.57
C LEU A 404 -0.04 19.04 -8.40
N THR A 405 0.53 18.52 -9.49
CA THR A 405 1.32 19.33 -10.41
C THR A 405 0.43 20.33 -11.15
N LEU A 406 -0.72 19.91 -11.65
CA LEU A 406 -1.66 20.77 -12.35
C LEU A 406 -2.20 21.91 -11.48
N GLN A 407 -2.30 21.74 -10.17
CA GLN A 407 -2.70 22.82 -9.25
C GLN A 407 -1.75 24.00 -9.26
N ASN A 408 -0.46 23.76 -9.49
CA ASN A 408 0.58 24.78 -9.50
C ASN A 408 0.69 25.50 -10.85
N ILE A 409 -0.04 25.05 -11.89
CA ILE A 409 -0.05 25.67 -13.21
C ILE A 409 -1.16 26.75 -13.24
N PRO A 410 -0.87 27.98 -13.68
CA PRO A 410 -1.87 29.03 -13.88
C PRO A 410 -2.99 28.59 -14.83
N SER A 411 -4.22 29.06 -14.58
CA SER A 411 -5.41 28.60 -15.31
C SER A 411 -5.36 28.90 -16.80
N ASP A 412 -4.77 30.01 -17.20
CA ASP A 412 -4.53 30.41 -18.58
C ASP A 412 -3.60 29.45 -19.34
N GLN A 413 -2.59 28.95 -18.68
CA GLN A 413 -1.67 27.96 -19.26
C GLN A 413 -2.33 26.57 -19.36
N LEU A 414 -3.19 26.20 -18.41
CA LEU A 414 -3.96 24.95 -18.48
C LEU A 414 -4.96 24.95 -19.63
N GLU A 415 -5.59 26.11 -19.92
CA GLU A 415 -6.50 26.27 -21.06
C GLU A 415 -5.77 26.12 -22.40
N LEU A 416 -4.56 26.66 -22.51
CA LEU A 416 -3.70 26.49 -23.67
C LEU A 416 -3.33 25.03 -23.90
N LEU A 417 -2.85 24.34 -22.88
CA LEU A 417 -2.53 22.91 -22.94
C LEU A 417 -3.74 22.05 -23.33
N ALA A 418 -4.91 22.32 -22.76
CA ALA A 418 -6.13 21.60 -23.09
C ALA A 418 -6.59 21.84 -24.54
N THR A 419 -6.37 23.05 -25.07
CA THR A 419 -6.76 23.43 -26.43
C THR A 419 -5.81 22.82 -27.48
N GLU A 420 -4.52 22.83 -27.23
CA GLU A 420 -3.50 22.24 -28.12
C GLU A 420 -3.65 20.71 -28.23
N PHE A 421 -3.92 20.02 -27.12
CA PHE A 421 -4.18 18.58 -27.15
C PHE A 421 -5.49 18.22 -27.84
N ASN A 422 -6.52 19.07 -27.77
CA ASN A 422 -7.79 18.82 -28.49
C ASN A 422 -7.63 19.02 -30.00
N MET A 423 -6.73 19.89 -30.47
CA MET A 423 -6.45 20.10 -31.89
C MET A 423 -5.65 18.97 -32.54
N GLN A 424 -4.86 18.21 -31.78
CA GLN A 424 -4.07 17.09 -32.31
C GLN A 424 -4.89 15.81 -32.49
N ASN A 425 -6.09 15.72 -31.94
CA ASN A 425 -6.98 14.55 -32.02
C ASN A 425 -8.17 14.75 -32.99
N HIS A 426 -8.15 15.76 -33.82
CA HIS A 426 -9.06 15.99 -34.95
C HIS A 426 -8.32 15.98 -36.28
#